data_5cb48ffd72589a83f7aafe3745a40b0c
#
_entry.id   5cb48ffd72589a83f7aafe3745a40b0c
#
_cell.length_a   1.000
_cell.length_b   1.000
_cell.length_c   1.000
_cell.angle_alpha   90.00
_cell.angle_beta   90.00
_cell.angle_gamma   90.00
#
_symmetry.space_group_name_H-M   'P 1'
#
loop_
_entity.id
_entity.type
_entity.pdbx_description
1 polymer ?
#
loop_
_entity_poly.entity_id
_entity_poly.type
_entity_poly.pdbx_seq_one_letter_code
_entity_poly.pdbx_strand_id
1 'polypeptide(L)' 'MRELREERGLTQERLAELVDVTRQTILFLEKGKYNPSLRLAWSIAQVFGRPIEEVFSFDDERGPV' A
#
# COMPACT_ATOMS: atom_id res chain seq x y z
N MET A 1 3.04 4.54 2.85
CA MET A 1 2.04 3.55 3.23
C MET A 1 2.16 3.08 4.67
N ARG A 2 3.37 2.82 5.12
CA ARG A 2 3.57 2.36 6.49
C ARG A 2 3.03 3.35 7.51
N GLU A 3 3.24 4.63 7.27
CA GLU A 3 2.80 5.66 8.21
C GLU A 3 1.28 5.70 8.30
N LEU A 4 0.61 5.56 7.17
CA LEU A 4 -0.84 5.54 7.18
C LEU A 4 -1.36 4.33 7.93
N ARG A 5 -0.70 3.20 7.75
CA ARG A 5 -1.09 1.99 8.45
C ARG A 5 -0.95 2.17 9.96
N GLU A 6 0.17 2.74 10.37
CA GLU A 6 0.42 2.94 11.80
C GLU A 6 -0.53 3.94 12.42
N GLU A 7 -0.90 4.98 11.67
CA GLU A 7 -1.87 5.94 12.15
C GLU A 7 -3.21 5.29 12.45
N ARG A 8 -3.54 4.23 11.71
CA ARG A 8 -4.79 3.53 11.90
C ARG A 8 -4.68 2.39 12.90
N GLY A 9 -3.51 2.21 13.49
CA GLY A 9 -3.32 1.14 14.44
C GLY A 9 -3.38 -0.24 13.83
N LEU A 10 -3.07 -0.35 12.53
CA LEU A 10 -3.13 -1.63 11.83
C LEU A 10 -1.75 -2.27 11.80
N THR A 11 -1.73 -3.58 12.10
CA THR A 11 -0.52 -4.35 11.87
C THR A 11 -0.44 -4.73 10.39
N GLN A 12 0.74 -5.15 9.98
CA GLN A 12 0.90 -5.64 8.61
C GLN A 12 -0.02 -6.84 8.36
N GLU A 13 -0.14 -7.70 9.35
CA GLU A 13 -1.02 -8.87 9.25
C GLU A 13 -2.46 -8.46 9.05
N ARG A 14 -2.91 -7.49 9.83
CA ARG A 14 -4.30 -7.07 9.74
C ARG A 14 -4.61 -6.43 8.40
N LEU A 15 -3.70 -5.58 7.93
CA LEU A 15 -3.90 -4.97 6.63
C LEU A 15 -3.96 -6.04 5.55
N ALA A 16 -3.06 -7.02 5.63
CA ALA A 16 -3.06 -8.11 4.65
C ALA A 16 -4.39 -8.84 4.63
N GLU A 17 -4.96 -9.10 5.80
CA GLU A 17 -6.27 -9.73 5.89
C GLU A 17 -7.36 -8.90 5.23
N LEU A 18 -7.32 -7.61 5.47
CA LEU A 18 -8.35 -6.72 4.96
C LEU A 18 -8.35 -6.63 3.43
N VAL A 19 -7.20 -6.80 2.82
CA VAL A 19 -7.10 -6.71 1.36
C VAL A 19 -6.79 -8.06 0.72
N ASP A 20 -6.88 -9.12 1.51
CA ASP A 20 -6.84 -10.50 1.03
C ASP A 20 -5.51 -10.86 0.35
N VAL A 21 -4.43 -10.50 1.00
CA VAL A 21 -3.09 -10.90 0.56
C VAL A 21 -2.31 -11.39 1.76
N THR A 22 -1.09 -11.85 1.54
CA THR A 22 -0.25 -12.30 2.63
C THR A 22 0.47 -11.12 3.28
N ARG A 23 0.88 -11.32 4.53
CA ARG A 23 1.69 -10.33 5.22
C ARG A 23 2.96 -10.01 4.44
N GLN A 24 3.54 -11.02 3.81
CA GLN A 24 4.75 -10.85 3.02
C GLN A 24 4.55 -9.82 1.91
N THR A 25 3.39 -9.86 1.28
CA THR A 25 3.06 -8.89 0.24
C THR A 25 3.06 -7.47 0.79
N ILE A 26 2.45 -7.29 1.97
CA ILE A 26 2.43 -5.97 2.60
C ILE A 26 3.85 -5.52 2.94
N LEU A 27 4.66 -6.44 3.46
CA LEU A 27 6.03 -6.13 3.80
C LEU A 27 6.81 -5.64 2.58
N PHE A 28 6.67 -6.33 1.45
CA PHE A 28 7.37 -5.94 0.23
C PHE A 28 6.87 -4.61 -0.31
N LEU A 29 5.56 -4.38 -0.22
CA LEU A 29 5.00 -3.11 -0.65
C LEU A 29 5.59 -1.96 0.14
N GLU A 30 5.70 -2.14 1.45
CA GLU A 30 6.22 -1.06 2.30
C GLU A 30 7.69 -0.81 2.07
N LYS A 31 8.41 -1.81 1.59
CA LYS A 31 9.83 -1.67 1.27
C LYS A 31 10.07 -1.17 -0.16
N GLY A 32 9.01 -0.97 -0.92
CA GLY A 32 9.16 -0.52 -2.30
C GLY A 32 9.70 -1.59 -3.22
N LYS A 33 9.53 -2.86 -2.86
CA LYS A 33 10.08 -3.96 -3.64
C LYS A 33 9.03 -4.73 -4.41
N TYR A 34 7.85 -4.21 -4.49
CA TYR A 34 6.76 -4.87 -5.16
C TYR A 34 5.79 -3.84 -5.69
N ASN A 35 5.43 -3.97 -6.94
CA ASN A 35 4.44 -3.08 -7.55
C ASN A 35 3.08 -3.75 -7.48
N PRO A 36 2.15 -3.19 -6.73
CA PRO A 36 0.84 -3.81 -6.61
C PRO A 36 0.06 -3.70 -7.92
N SER A 37 -0.84 -4.66 -8.13
CA SER A 37 -1.81 -4.51 -9.18
C SER A 37 -2.68 -3.30 -8.87
N LEU A 38 -3.34 -2.77 -9.89
CA LEU A 38 -4.23 -1.65 -9.68
C LEU A 38 -5.33 -2.00 -8.67
N ARG A 39 -5.84 -3.22 -8.77
CA ARG A 39 -6.88 -3.67 -7.87
C ARG A 39 -6.39 -3.70 -6.42
N LEU A 40 -5.19 -4.21 -6.19
CA LEU A 40 -4.65 -4.26 -4.85
C LEU A 40 -4.40 -2.86 -4.31
N ALA A 41 -3.84 -2.00 -5.15
CA ALA A 41 -3.59 -0.62 -4.75
C ALA A 41 -4.89 0.08 -4.38
N TRP A 42 -5.92 -0.14 -5.18
CA TRP A 42 -7.23 0.45 -4.90
C TRP A 42 -7.79 -0.07 -3.58
N SER A 43 -7.69 -1.38 -3.35
CA SER A 43 -8.22 -1.97 -2.11
C SER A 43 -7.52 -1.39 -0.89
N ILE A 44 -6.21 -1.25 -0.96
CA ILE A 44 -5.46 -0.68 0.16
C ILE A 44 -5.87 0.77 0.38
N ALA A 45 -6.02 1.53 -0.71
CA ALA A 45 -6.44 2.91 -0.60
C ALA A 45 -7.82 3.02 0.07
N GLN A 46 -8.71 2.09 -0.23
CA GLN A 46 -10.03 2.07 0.40
C GLN A 46 -9.92 1.87 1.91
N VAL A 47 -9.03 1.00 2.34
CA VAL A 47 -8.83 0.76 3.76
C VAL A 47 -8.42 2.05 4.46
N PHE A 48 -7.57 2.84 3.82
CA PHE A 48 -7.09 4.08 4.41
C PHE A 48 -8.00 5.27 4.15
N GLY A 49 -8.99 5.11 3.28
CA GLY A 49 -9.88 6.22 2.95
C GLY A 49 -9.16 7.34 2.24
N ARG A 50 -8.18 7.02 1.42
CA ARG A 50 -7.36 7.99 0.70
C ARG A 50 -7.23 7.58 -0.75
N PRO A 51 -6.97 8.56 -1.64
CA PRO A 51 -6.73 8.19 -3.03
C PRO A 51 -5.43 7.41 -3.18
N ILE A 52 -5.35 6.63 -4.25
CA ILE A 52 -4.20 5.77 -4.48
C ILE A 52 -2.90 6.57 -4.46
N GLU A 53 -2.90 7.73 -5.06
CA GLU A 53 -1.68 8.52 -5.17
C GLU A 53 -1.19 9.06 -3.84
N GLU A 54 -2.03 9.06 -2.81
CA GLU A 54 -1.58 9.43 -1.48
C GLU A 54 -1.04 8.25 -0.70
N VAL A 55 -1.44 7.06 -1.07
CA VAL A 55 -0.98 5.85 -0.40
C VAL A 55 0.30 5.36 -1.02
N PHE A 56 0.39 5.41 -2.34
CA PHE A 56 1.56 4.93 -3.08
C PHE A 56 2.23 6.11 -3.75
N SER A 57 3.46 6.34 -3.35
CA SER A 57 4.23 7.40 -3.94
C SER A 57 4.86 6.86 -5.21
N PHE A 58 4.29 7.21 -6.35
CA PHE A 58 4.88 6.81 -7.61
C PHE A 58 5.94 7.83 -7.93
N ASP A 59 7.15 7.41 -7.73
CA ASP A 59 8.26 8.31 -7.85
C ASP A 59 8.48 8.71 -9.30
N ASP A 60 8.49 9.98 -9.55
CA ASP A 60 8.67 10.51 -10.87
C ASP A 60 10.06 11.02 -11.12
N GLU A 61 10.98 10.66 -10.28
CA GLU A 61 12.34 11.06 -10.46
C GLU A 61 12.89 10.57 -11.79
N ARG A 62 12.34 9.48 -12.26
CA ARG A 62 12.74 8.99 -13.57
C ARG A 62 12.29 9.92 -14.67
N GLY A 63 11.54 10.91 -14.29
CA GLY A 63 11.01 11.82 -15.24
C GLY A 63 9.76 11.28 -15.88
N PRO A 64 9.13 12.10 -16.68
CA PRO A 64 7.94 11.68 -17.38
C PRO A 64 8.28 10.61 -18.38
N VAL A 65 7.41 9.73 -18.55
CA VAL A 65 7.60 8.68 -19.53
C VAL A 65 6.78 8.98 -20.75
#